data_52975e931d2ac5292ef384d284258cb0
#
_entry.id   52975e931d2ac5292ef384d284258cb0
#
_cell.length_a   1.000
_cell.length_b   1.000
_cell.length_c   1.000
_cell.angle_alpha   90.00
_cell.angle_beta   90.00
_cell.angle_gamma   90.00
#
_symmetry.space_group_name_H-M   'P 1'
#
loop_
_entity.id
_entity.type
_entity.pdbx_description
1 polymer ?
#
loop_
_entity_poly.entity_id
_entity_poly.type
_entity_poly.pdbx_seq_one_letter_code
_entity_poly.pdbx_strand_id
1 'polypeptide(L)'
;MINHIIRLVGVYDNIHRCLDTHHVWWYTGGNDKRKVRIIRREDKEMNEYYDAIIVGTGAAGLYCALNLPSRMKVLMITKQQADQSDSFLAQGGICMLRGEDYDNYFEDTMRAGHYENNKKAVDLMIRSSNSIIRDLIRHNVTFERDANGELAFTREGAHSQPRILFYEDVTGKQITQTLLSEAQTRGNIEICEYMTMVDLIAKDNICGGVIIMDEKNNVYPVRSPYVVLACGGLGGLYKNSTNFPHIAGDGLGIAMKHQVVLEHLDYIQIHPTTLYSHKPGRRFLISESVRGEGAKLYDKNMNRFVNELLPRDLLTEAIYEQMEKDHTEHVWEDLRTIPEEELRTHFPNIVEHCRQMGYDVTKECIPVVPAQHYFMGGVWVDYMSKTSMDRLYAVGETACNGVHGRNRLASNSLLESLVFAKRAAKQMSGELMQKAKQKPELFAAVDMAAYEDDEKLAKMYHKEVREAIAEADRRMEESKTA
;
A
#
# COMPACT_ATOMS: atom_id res chain seq x y z
N MET A 1 -7.34 32.94 8.34
CA MET A 1 -6.84 31.63 7.91
C MET A 1 -7.97 30.60 7.68
N ILE A 2 -9.11 30.73 8.31
CA ILE A 2 -10.25 29.80 8.18
C ILE A 2 -11.00 29.90 6.82
N ASN A 3 -10.97 31.04 6.17
CA ASN A 3 -11.67 31.26 4.88
C ASN A 3 -10.95 30.72 3.62
N HIS A 4 -9.75 30.18 3.74
CA HIS A 4 -9.00 29.63 2.57
C HIS A 4 -9.21 28.11 2.38
N ILE A 5 -9.63 27.42 3.43
CA ILE A 5 -9.87 25.96 3.39
C ILE A 5 -11.24 25.63 2.78
N ILE A 6 -12.19 26.57 2.81
CA ILE A 6 -13.55 26.37 2.28
C ILE A 6 -13.62 26.37 0.74
N ARG A 7 -12.57 26.83 0.05
CA ARG A 7 -12.55 26.91 -1.44
C ARG A 7 -11.98 25.70 -2.16
N LEU A 8 -11.49 24.68 -1.46
CA LEU A 8 -10.86 23.50 -2.07
C LEU A 8 -11.73 22.24 -2.08
N VAL A 9 -12.95 22.29 -1.53
CA VAL A 9 -13.90 21.17 -1.57
C VAL A 9 -15.17 21.63 -2.25
N GLY A 10 -15.06 21.88 -3.54
CA GLY A 10 -16.22 21.99 -4.43
C GLY A 10 -16.70 20.60 -4.77
N VAL A 11 -17.98 20.35 -4.52
CA VAL A 11 -18.87 19.24 -4.81
C VAL A 11 -19.21 18.41 -3.57
N TYR A 12 -20.19 18.91 -2.82
CA TYR A 12 -21.27 18.12 -2.17
C TYR A 12 -22.23 19.13 -1.52
N ASP A 13 -23.24 19.55 -2.24
CA ASP A 13 -24.41 20.25 -1.69
C ASP A 13 -25.13 19.30 -0.74
N ASN A 14 -25.10 19.58 0.55
CA ASN A 14 -25.86 19.04 1.68
C ASN A 14 -25.01 18.57 2.88
N ILE A 15 -23.89 19.21 3.15
CA ILE A 15 -23.13 18.93 4.37
C ILE A 15 -23.21 20.17 5.28
N HIS A 16 -23.93 20.07 6.39
CA HIS A 16 -23.92 21.09 7.44
C HIS A 16 -22.84 20.77 8.48
N ARG A 17 -21.91 21.70 8.67
CA ARG A 17 -20.83 21.60 9.65
C ARG A 17 -21.24 22.31 10.95
N CYS A 18 -21.30 21.59 12.05
CA CYS A 18 -21.40 22.19 13.38
C CYS A 18 -20.08 21.93 14.10
N LEU A 19 -19.36 23.00 14.46
CA LEU A 19 -18.09 22.93 15.22
C LEU A 19 -18.42 23.09 16.69
N ASP A 20 -18.23 22.04 17.47
CA ASP A 20 -18.01 22.13 18.91
C ASP A 20 -16.50 22.00 19.16
N THR A 21 -15.97 22.62 20.20
CA THR A 21 -14.52 22.78 20.45
C THR A 21 -13.73 21.48 20.52
N HIS A 22 -14.40 20.32 20.53
CA HIS A 22 -13.77 19.00 20.65
C HIS A 22 -14.33 17.92 19.70
N HIS A 23 -15.27 18.25 18.77
CA HIS A 23 -15.88 17.26 17.87
C HIS A 23 -16.21 17.85 16.50
N VAL A 24 -15.90 17.14 15.41
CA VAL A 24 -16.40 17.44 14.07
C VAL A 24 -17.59 16.53 13.78
N TRP A 25 -18.75 17.15 13.46
CA TRP A 25 -19.97 16.43 13.11
C TRP A 25 -20.21 16.53 11.62
N TRP A 26 -20.42 15.40 10.97
CA TRP A 26 -20.85 15.34 9.59
C TRP A 26 -22.31 14.88 9.51
N TYR A 27 -23.13 15.59 8.74
CA TYR A 27 -24.51 15.21 8.47
C TYR A 27 -24.59 14.69 7.03
N THR A 28 -24.92 13.40 6.83
CA THR A 28 -25.46 12.90 5.57
C THR A 28 -26.97 13.07 5.64
N GLY A 29 -27.61 13.56 4.58
CA GLY A 29 -29.04 13.92 4.54
C GLY A 29 -30.01 12.77 4.88
N GLY A 30 -30.02 12.38 6.14
CA GLY A 30 -30.88 11.40 6.78
C GLY A 30 -30.73 11.50 8.30
N ASN A 31 -31.75 11.08 9.06
CA ASN A 31 -31.84 11.24 10.53
C ASN A 31 -30.78 10.47 11.37
N ASP A 32 -29.71 9.97 10.79
CA ASP A 32 -28.70 9.20 11.49
C ASP A 32 -27.45 10.06 11.82
N LYS A 33 -27.36 10.45 13.10
CA LYS A 33 -26.24 11.22 13.66
C LYS A 33 -25.12 10.25 14.05
N ARG A 34 -24.16 9.98 13.15
CA ARG A 34 -22.96 9.21 13.53
C ARG A 34 -21.88 10.14 14.07
N LYS A 35 -21.46 9.86 15.29
CA LYS A 35 -20.37 10.55 15.95
C LYS A 35 -19.05 9.99 15.45
N VAL A 36 -18.40 10.66 14.52
CA VAL A 36 -17.02 10.32 14.10
C VAL A 36 -16.08 10.99 15.10
N ARG A 37 -15.36 10.18 15.85
CA ARG A 37 -14.38 10.66 16.81
C ARG A 37 -13.02 10.78 16.14
N ILE A 38 -12.75 11.93 15.52
CA ILE A 38 -11.38 12.31 15.14
C ILE A 38 -10.76 12.93 16.40
N ILE A 39 -9.89 12.21 17.06
CA ILE A 39 -9.16 12.75 18.21
C ILE A 39 -7.95 13.50 17.65
N ARG A 40 -8.10 14.82 17.37
CA ARG A 40 -6.95 15.71 17.36
C ARG A 40 -6.51 15.89 18.80
N ARG A 41 -5.29 15.55 19.06
CA ARG A 41 -4.76 15.45 20.41
C ARG A 41 -4.19 16.77 20.85
N GLU A 42 -4.94 17.55 21.61
CA GLU A 42 -4.36 18.67 22.38
C GLU A 42 -4.20 18.35 23.87
N ASP A 43 -4.94 17.36 24.45
CA ASP A 43 -4.96 17.15 25.91
C ASP A 43 -5.21 15.70 26.41
N LYS A 44 -4.92 14.66 25.65
CA LYS A 44 -5.14 13.30 26.16
C LYS A 44 -3.82 12.56 26.39
N GLU A 45 -3.52 12.19 27.64
CA GLU A 45 -2.44 11.25 27.95
C GLU A 45 -2.60 9.96 27.14
N MET A 46 -1.54 9.56 26.42
CA MET A 46 -1.52 8.31 25.68
C MET A 46 -1.54 7.14 26.65
N ASN A 47 -2.39 6.15 26.37
CA ASN A 47 -2.29 4.92 27.10
C ASN A 47 -0.90 4.31 26.85
N GLU A 48 -0.22 3.98 27.92
CA GLU A 48 1.09 3.35 27.83
C GLU A 48 1.04 1.89 27.33
N TYR A 49 -0.16 1.30 27.21
CA TYR A 49 -0.34 -0.12 26.89
C TYR A 49 -1.55 -0.37 25.98
N TYR A 50 -1.33 -1.18 24.95
CA TYR A 50 -2.35 -1.75 24.05
C TYR A 50 -2.13 -3.25 23.87
N ASP A 51 -3.18 -4.00 23.49
CA ASP A 51 -3.07 -5.43 23.19
C ASP A 51 -2.40 -5.67 21.82
N ALA A 52 -2.53 -4.73 20.89
CA ALA A 52 -1.79 -4.72 19.63
C ALA A 52 -1.50 -3.29 19.19
N ILE A 53 -0.34 -3.07 18.57
CA ILE A 53 0.01 -1.83 17.88
C ILE A 53 0.20 -2.14 16.40
N ILE A 54 -0.45 -1.37 15.52
CA ILE A 54 -0.33 -1.50 14.07
C ILE A 54 0.24 -0.21 13.52
N VAL A 55 1.37 -0.30 12.84
CA VAL A 55 2.09 0.84 12.27
C VAL A 55 1.75 0.95 10.79
N GLY A 56 0.85 1.88 10.46
CA GLY A 56 0.35 2.12 9.11
C GLY A 56 -1.15 1.87 8.97
N THR A 57 -1.82 2.72 8.20
CA THR A 57 -3.26 2.74 7.91
C THR A 57 -3.60 2.40 6.46
N GLY A 58 -2.69 1.71 5.76
CA GLY A 58 -2.97 1.09 4.47
C GLY A 58 -3.93 -0.10 4.59
N ALA A 59 -4.34 -0.67 3.46
CA ALA A 59 -5.31 -1.79 3.41
C ALA A 59 -4.91 -2.95 4.32
N ALA A 60 -3.62 -3.33 4.37
CA ALA A 60 -3.12 -4.39 5.23
C ALA A 60 -3.31 -4.09 6.72
N GLY A 61 -2.88 -2.90 7.18
CA GLY A 61 -3.00 -2.49 8.58
C GLY A 61 -4.45 -2.40 9.04
N LEU A 62 -5.31 -1.75 8.25
CA LEU A 62 -6.74 -1.62 8.55
C LEU A 62 -7.43 -2.98 8.61
N TYR A 63 -7.17 -3.84 7.64
CA TYR A 63 -7.80 -5.15 7.61
C TYR A 63 -7.28 -6.07 8.71
N CYS A 64 -5.99 -5.94 9.09
CA CYS A 64 -5.45 -6.61 10.28
C CYS A 64 -6.22 -6.17 11.54
N ALA A 65 -6.35 -4.85 11.77
CA ALA A 65 -7.06 -4.30 12.93
C ALA A 65 -8.52 -4.78 13.02
N LEU A 66 -9.25 -4.74 11.89
CA LEU A 66 -10.65 -5.16 11.82
C LEU A 66 -10.86 -6.66 12.05
N ASN A 67 -9.84 -7.50 11.79
CA ASN A 67 -9.88 -8.94 12.03
C ASN A 67 -9.38 -9.34 13.44
N LEU A 68 -8.89 -8.40 14.26
CA LEU A 68 -8.60 -8.66 15.67
C LEU A 68 -9.91 -8.69 16.49
N PRO A 69 -9.97 -9.52 17.55
CA PRO A 69 -11.14 -9.59 18.42
C PRO A 69 -11.47 -8.21 19.05
N SER A 70 -12.76 -7.87 19.13
CA SER A 70 -13.23 -6.59 19.69
C SER A 70 -12.85 -6.35 21.16
N ARG A 71 -12.45 -7.40 21.88
CA ARG A 71 -11.91 -7.30 23.25
C ARG A 71 -10.46 -6.81 23.29
N MET A 72 -9.73 -6.86 22.17
CA MET A 72 -8.36 -6.35 22.06
C MET A 72 -8.39 -4.85 21.88
N LYS A 73 -7.63 -4.12 22.70
CA LYS A 73 -7.41 -2.70 22.55
C LYS A 73 -6.29 -2.48 21.52
N VAL A 74 -6.60 -1.89 20.39
CA VAL A 74 -5.69 -1.72 19.26
C VAL A 74 -5.34 -0.25 19.09
N LEU A 75 -4.03 0.05 18.99
CA LEU A 75 -3.53 1.34 18.52
C LEU A 75 -3.10 1.20 17.06
N MET A 76 -3.59 2.09 16.22
CA MET A 76 -3.05 2.31 14.88
C MET A 76 -2.37 3.67 14.82
N ILE A 77 -1.17 3.74 14.25
CA ILE A 77 -0.45 5.00 14.07
C ILE A 77 -0.11 5.21 12.59
N THR A 78 -0.08 6.46 12.17
CA THR A 78 0.32 6.85 10.81
C THR A 78 1.04 8.20 10.80
N LYS A 79 2.09 8.32 9.98
CA LYS A 79 2.90 9.54 9.84
C LYS A 79 2.13 10.75 9.33
N GLN A 80 1.10 10.50 8.52
CA GLN A 80 0.28 11.52 7.89
C GLN A 80 -1.19 11.27 8.19
N GLN A 81 -2.11 11.82 7.42
CA GLN A 81 -3.53 11.49 7.52
C GLN A 81 -3.77 10.01 7.22
N ALA A 82 -4.79 9.44 7.84
CA ALA A 82 -5.05 8.01 7.78
C ALA A 82 -5.39 7.48 6.38
N ASP A 83 -5.82 8.36 5.48
CA ASP A 83 -6.11 8.06 4.07
C ASP A 83 -4.90 8.23 3.14
N GLN A 84 -3.76 8.74 3.63
CA GLN A 84 -2.55 8.94 2.84
C GLN A 84 -1.68 7.68 2.84
N SER A 85 -2.17 6.62 2.21
CA SER A 85 -1.47 5.37 1.99
C SER A 85 -1.42 5.00 0.50
N ASP A 86 -0.40 4.25 0.08
CA ASP A 86 -0.28 3.81 -1.32
C ASP A 86 -1.42 2.86 -1.72
N SER A 87 -1.99 2.12 -0.77
CA SER A 87 -3.21 1.34 -1.00
C SER A 87 -4.38 2.20 -1.48
N PHE A 88 -4.50 3.42 -0.95
CA PHE A 88 -5.54 4.39 -1.35
C PHE A 88 -5.36 4.88 -2.79
N LEU A 89 -4.11 4.89 -3.28
CA LEU A 89 -3.75 5.35 -4.62
C LEU A 89 -3.89 4.26 -5.70
N ALA A 90 -4.13 3.00 -5.33
CA ALA A 90 -4.16 1.90 -6.27
C ALA A 90 -5.34 2.04 -7.24
N GLN A 91 -5.03 2.21 -8.54
CA GLN A 91 -5.99 2.45 -9.60
C GLN A 91 -6.59 1.16 -10.16
N GLY A 92 -5.76 0.11 -10.31
CA GLY A 92 -6.14 -1.18 -10.90
C GLY A 92 -7.23 -1.89 -10.10
N GLY A 93 -7.01 -3.16 -9.78
CA GLY A 93 -8.04 -3.92 -9.08
C GLY A 93 -7.48 -4.88 -8.05
N ILE A 94 -8.28 -5.87 -7.72
CA ILE A 94 -7.92 -6.97 -6.83
C ILE A 94 -8.25 -8.31 -7.51
N CYS A 95 -7.29 -9.22 -7.55
CA CYS A 95 -7.49 -10.53 -8.16
C CYS A 95 -8.41 -11.42 -7.32
N MET A 96 -9.20 -12.24 -8.03
CA MET A 96 -10.07 -13.25 -7.44
C MET A 96 -10.00 -14.54 -8.27
N LEU A 97 -9.91 -15.69 -7.62
CA LEU A 97 -10.00 -16.98 -8.27
C LEU A 97 -11.42 -17.20 -8.82
N ARG A 98 -11.54 -17.49 -10.13
CA ARG A 98 -12.80 -17.72 -10.82
C ARG A 98 -12.93 -19.18 -11.26
N GLY A 99 -14.00 -19.86 -10.82
CA GLY A 99 -14.27 -21.22 -11.24
C GLY A 99 -13.05 -22.14 -11.10
N GLU A 100 -12.63 -22.75 -12.21
CA GLU A 100 -11.51 -23.68 -12.29
C GLU A 100 -10.19 -23.01 -12.78
N ASP A 101 -10.08 -21.68 -12.73
CA ASP A 101 -8.92 -20.89 -13.24
C ASP A 101 -7.67 -20.97 -12.33
N TYR A 102 -7.62 -21.89 -11.38
CA TYR A 102 -6.51 -21.97 -10.42
C TYR A 102 -5.14 -22.15 -11.11
N ASP A 103 -5.03 -23.09 -12.03
CA ASP A 103 -3.73 -23.41 -12.64
C ASP A 103 -3.22 -22.26 -13.50
N ASN A 104 -4.08 -21.59 -14.27
CA ASN A 104 -3.71 -20.40 -15.03
C ASN A 104 -3.32 -19.24 -14.12
N TYR A 105 -4.05 -19.02 -13.03
CA TYR A 105 -3.75 -17.94 -12.08
C TYR A 105 -2.42 -18.20 -11.37
N PHE A 106 -2.18 -19.44 -10.95
CA PHE A 106 -0.93 -19.85 -10.34
C PHE A 106 0.23 -19.65 -11.31
N GLU A 107 0.11 -20.13 -12.55
CA GLU A 107 1.13 -20.02 -13.58
C GLU A 107 1.41 -18.56 -13.98
N ASP A 108 0.37 -17.74 -14.16
CA ASP A 108 0.54 -16.30 -14.44
C ASP A 108 1.33 -15.60 -13.32
N THR A 109 1.04 -15.95 -12.06
CA THR A 109 1.74 -15.38 -10.89
C THR A 109 3.19 -15.83 -10.84
N MET A 110 3.44 -17.12 -11.05
CA MET A 110 4.79 -17.68 -11.06
C MET A 110 5.65 -17.12 -12.21
N ARG A 111 5.09 -17.05 -13.42
CA ARG A 111 5.75 -16.51 -14.60
C ARG A 111 6.09 -15.03 -14.42
N ALA A 112 5.15 -14.22 -13.92
CA ALA A 112 5.39 -12.81 -13.65
C ALA A 112 6.50 -12.60 -12.63
N GLY A 113 6.59 -13.46 -11.61
CA GLY A 113 7.62 -13.41 -10.57
C GLY A 113 8.93 -14.12 -10.96
N HIS A 114 9.13 -14.46 -12.25
CA HIS A 114 10.30 -15.19 -12.77
C HIS A 114 10.52 -16.55 -12.12
N TYR A 115 9.47 -17.19 -11.60
CA TYR A 115 9.49 -18.45 -10.84
C TYR A 115 10.33 -18.38 -9.54
N GLU A 116 10.67 -17.17 -9.09
CA GLU A 116 11.34 -16.93 -7.80
C GLU A 116 10.34 -16.77 -6.63
N ASN A 117 9.06 -17.05 -6.88
CA ASN A 117 7.98 -16.97 -5.92
C ASN A 117 8.03 -18.13 -4.91
N ASN A 118 7.59 -17.88 -3.68
CA ASN A 118 7.25 -18.93 -2.74
C ASN A 118 5.93 -19.61 -3.15
N LYS A 119 6.02 -20.80 -3.75
CA LYS A 119 4.87 -21.55 -4.29
C LYS A 119 3.74 -21.73 -3.28
N LYS A 120 4.08 -21.97 -2.00
CA LYS A 120 3.07 -22.16 -0.95
C LYS A 120 2.39 -20.85 -0.57
N ALA A 121 3.12 -19.73 -0.57
CA ALA A 121 2.52 -18.43 -0.32
C ALA A 121 1.57 -18.03 -1.47
N VAL A 122 1.95 -18.30 -2.72
CA VAL A 122 1.08 -18.13 -3.90
C VAL A 122 -0.19 -18.97 -3.80
N ASP A 123 -0.06 -20.26 -3.49
CA ASP A 123 -1.22 -21.16 -3.28
C ASP A 123 -2.16 -20.64 -2.20
N LEU A 124 -1.62 -20.22 -1.05
CA LEU A 124 -2.38 -19.64 0.05
C LEU A 124 -3.14 -18.38 -0.37
N MET A 125 -2.48 -17.48 -1.11
CA MET A 125 -3.10 -16.26 -1.61
C MET A 125 -4.26 -16.57 -2.54
N ILE A 126 -4.03 -17.39 -3.56
CA ILE A 126 -5.04 -17.69 -4.59
C ILE A 126 -6.27 -18.38 -3.97
N ARG A 127 -6.06 -19.43 -3.15
CA ARG A 127 -7.16 -20.15 -2.51
C ARG A 127 -7.94 -19.32 -1.50
N SER A 128 -7.31 -18.30 -0.92
CA SER A 128 -7.97 -17.40 0.03
C SER A 128 -8.80 -16.31 -0.64
N SER A 129 -8.56 -16.02 -1.93
CA SER A 129 -9.10 -14.86 -2.63
C SER A 129 -10.63 -14.74 -2.52
N ASN A 130 -11.36 -15.82 -2.80
CA ASN A 130 -12.82 -15.84 -2.74
C ASN A 130 -13.37 -15.51 -1.35
N SER A 131 -12.66 -15.94 -0.29
CA SER A 131 -13.07 -15.63 1.08
C SER A 131 -12.80 -14.17 1.44
N ILE A 132 -11.69 -13.61 0.95
CA ILE A 132 -11.35 -12.20 1.15
C ILE A 132 -12.35 -11.30 0.43
N ILE A 133 -12.68 -11.57 -0.85
CA ILE A 133 -13.64 -10.76 -1.60
C ILE A 133 -15.02 -10.78 -0.94
N ARG A 134 -15.51 -11.95 -0.52
CA ARG A 134 -16.78 -12.04 0.23
C ARG A 134 -16.76 -11.26 1.53
N ASP A 135 -15.61 -11.21 2.20
CA ASP A 135 -15.43 -10.48 3.44
C ASP A 135 -15.42 -8.97 3.18
N LEU A 136 -14.71 -8.49 2.15
CA LEU A 136 -14.75 -7.10 1.73
C LEU A 136 -16.18 -6.62 1.40
N ILE A 137 -16.96 -7.45 0.69
CA ILE A 137 -18.37 -7.14 0.38
C ILE A 137 -19.20 -7.04 1.68
N ARG A 138 -18.94 -7.86 2.69
CA ARG A 138 -19.58 -7.75 4.02
C ARG A 138 -19.21 -6.48 4.77
N HIS A 139 -18.01 -5.97 4.52
CA HIS A 139 -17.56 -4.64 4.99
C HIS A 139 -18.10 -3.48 4.14
N ASN A 140 -19.03 -3.75 3.19
CA ASN A 140 -19.63 -2.80 2.27
C ASN A 140 -18.66 -2.23 1.22
N VAL A 141 -17.59 -2.93 0.88
CA VAL A 141 -16.78 -2.60 -0.30
C VAL A 141 -17.61 -2.90 -1.55
N THR A 142 -17.68 -1.93 -2.44
CA THR A 142 -18.41 -2.04 -3.72
C THR A 142 -17.42 -2.34 -4.85
N PHE A 143 -17.80 -3.24 -5.74
CA PHE A 143 -17.13 -3.54 -7.01
C PHE A 143 -18.10 -3.37 -8.16
N GLU A 144 -17.57 -3.13 -9.37
CA GLU A 144 -18.37 -3.04 -10.58
C GLU A 144 -19.15 -4.33 -10.84
N ARG A 145 -20.31 -4.16 -11.48
CA ARG A 145 -21.20 -5.26 -11.83
C ARG A 145 -21.57 -5.20 -13.32
N ASP A 146 -21.74 -6.36 -13.90
CA ASP A 146 -22.22 -6.49 -15.28
C ASP A 146 -23.75 -6.21 -15.38
N ALA A 147 -24.25 -6.25 -16.61
CA ALA A 147 -25.68 -6.02 -16.90
C ALA A 147 -26.64 -7.00 -16.20
N ASN A 148 -26.15 -8.14 -15.73
CA ASN A 148 -26.93 -9.14 -14.99
C ASN A 148 -26.85 -8.93 -13.47
N GLY A 149 -26.09 -7.93 -13.01
CA GLY A 149 -25.85 -7.66 -11.59
C GLY A 149 -24.79 -8.54 -10.95
N GLU A 150 -24.07 -9.37 -11.72
CA GLU A 150 -22.94 -10.16 -11.26
C GLU A 150 -21.66 -9.33 -11.21
N LEU A 151 -20.66 -9.77 -10.46
CA LEU A 151 -19.36 -9.07 -10.37
C LEU A 151 -18.72 -8.98 -11.76
N ALA A 152 -18.36 -7.79 -12.18
CA ALA A 152 -17.61 -7.55 -13.41
C ALA A 152 -16.12 -7.81 -13.22
N PHE A 153 -15.46 -8.37 -14.24
CA PHE A 153 -14.05 -8.71 -14.22
C PHE A 153 -13.32 -8.12 -15.42
N THR A 154 -12.17 -7.51 -15.15
CA THR A 154 -11.25 -7.06 -16.19
C THR A 154 -9.96 -7.88 -16.20
N ARG A 155 -9.13 -7.61 -17.21
CA ARG A 155 -7.81 -8.22 -17.41
C ARG A 155 -6.75 -7.13 -17.55
N GLU A 156 -5.64 -7.30 -16.86
CA GLU A 156 -4.44 -6.48 -17.02
C GLU A 156 -3.34 -7.28 -17.75
N GLY A 157 -2.23 -6.63 -18.05
CA GLY A 157 -1.07 -7.25 -18.69
C GLY A 157 -0.56 -8.47 -17.91
N ALA A 158 0.03 -9.42 -18.62
CA ALA A 158 0.54 -10.70 -18.12
C ALA A 158 -0.51 -11.67 -17.52
N HIS A 159 -1.80 -11.29 -17.39
CA HIS A 159 -2.87 -12.21 -17.06
C HIS A 159 -3.39 -12.96 -18.27
N SER A 160 -3.57 -14.27 -18.14
CA SER A 160 -4.16 -15.13 -19.19
C SER A 160 -5.69 -15.04 -19.24
N GLN A 161 -6.34 -14.73 -18.11
CA GLN A 161 -7.80 -14.68 -17.97
C GLN A 161 -8.27 -13.40 -17.23
N PRO A 162 -9.51 -12.92 -17.48
CA PRO A 162 -10.13 -11.87 -16.70
C PRO A 162 -10.44 -12.37 -15.29
N ARG A 163 -9.73 -11.87 -14.26
CA ARG A 163 -9.93 -12.25 -12.86
C ARG A 163 -9.83 -11.09 -11.88
N ILE A 164 -9.80 -9.87 -12.39
CA ILE A 164 -9.56 -8.67 -11.60
C ILE A 164 -10.90 -7.97 -11.37
N LEU A 165 -11.28 -7.84 -10.10
CA LEU A 165 -12.38 -7.00 -9.66
C LEU A 165 -11.90 -5.57 -9.52
N PHE A 166 -12.73 -4.62 -9.89
CA PHE A 166 -12.40 -3.20 -9.92
C PHE A 166 -13.59 -2.33 -9.53
N TYR A 167 -13.31 -1.07 -9.25
CA TYR A 167 -14.30 -0.01 -9.10
C TYR A 167 -13.74 1.23 -9.80
N GLU A 168 -14.27 1.58 -10.97
CA GLU A 168 -13.67 2.60 -11.84
C GLU A 168 -12.14 2.40 -11.94
N ASP A 169 -11.37 3.49 -11.84
CA ASP A 169 -9.91 3.48 -11.72
C ASP A 169 -9.42 3.89 -10.29
N VAL A 170 -10.24 3.56 -9.26
CA VAL A 170 -9.97 3.91 -7.85
C VAL A 170 -10.26 2.76 -6.88
N THR A 171 -10.04 1.53 -7.30
CA THR A 171 -10.34 0.32 -6.49
C THR A 171 -9.68 0.36 -5.13
N GLY A 172 -8.42 0.79 -5.05
CA GLY A 172 -7.69 0.90 -3.79
C GLY A 172 -8.32 1.90 -2.84
N LYS A 173 -8.76 3.06 -3.36
CA LYS A 173 -9.51 4.06 -2.58
C LYS A 173 -10.81 3.47 -2.04
N GLN A 174 -11.58 2.78 -2.89
CA GLN A 174 -12.84 2.16 -2.50
C GLN A 174 -12.67 1.14 -1.36
N ILE A 175 -11.65 0.29 -1.44
CA ILE A 175 -11.35 -0.69 -0.39
C ILE A 175 -10.85 0.01 0.87
N THR A 176 -9.83 0.85 0.76
CA THR A 176 -9.13 1.43 1.92
C THR A 176 -10.01 2.41 2.68
N GLN A 177 -10.77 3.27 1.97
CA GLN A 177 -11.70 4.21 2.58
C GLN A 177 -12.82 3.50 3.34
N THR A 178 -13.35 2.42 2.78
CA THR A 178 -14.42 1.63 3.42
C THR A 178 -13.90 0.99 4.71
N LEU A 179 -12.73 0.35 4.66
CA LEU A 179 -12.10 -0.25 5.84
C LEU A 179 -11.72 0.80 6.90
N LEU A 180 -11.20 1.96 6.48
CA LEU A 180 -10.87 3.08 7.38
C LEU A 180 -12.12 3.59 8.10
N SER A 181 -13.19 3.83 7.33
CA SER A 181 -14.46 4.30 7.89
C SER A 181 -15.02 3.32 8.93
N GLU A 182 -14.93 2.02 8.69
CA GLU A 182 -15.34 1.03 9.66
C GLU A 182 -14.41 1.02 10.88
N ALA A 183 -13.08 1.03 10.70
CA ALA A 183 -12.13 1.05 11.81
C ALA A 183 -12.35 2.25 12.74
N GLN A 184 -12.67 3.42 12.19
CA GLN A 184 -12.99 4.63 12.96
C GLN A 184 -14.27 4.50 13.80
N THR A 185 -15.18 3.61 13.45
CA THR A 185 -16.40 3.35 14.24
C THR A 185 -16.21 2.31 15.34
N ARG A 186 -15.10 1.56 15.32
CA ARG A 186 -14.82 0.50 16.28
C ARG A 186 -14.30 1.07 17.59
N GLY A 187 -15.02 0.87 18.69
CA GLY A 187 -14.65 1.38 20.00
C GLY A 187 -13.35 0.84 20.60
N ASN A 188 -12.84 -0.26 20.07
CA ASN A 188 -11.59 -0.89 20.49
C ASN A 188 -10.38 -0.54 19.64
N ILE A 189 -10.55 0.22 18.55
CA ILE A 189 -9.47 0.68 17.65
C ILE A 189 -9.29 2.19 17.85
N GLU A 190 -8.10 2.59 18.22
CA GLU A 190 -7.68 3.99 18.30
C GLU A 190 -6.73 4.28 17.14
N ILE A 191 -7.04 5.30 16.33
CA ILE A 191 -6.21 5.71 15.18
C ILE A 191 -5.59 7.07 15.53
N CYS A 192 -4.27 7.14 15.53
CA CYS A 192 -3.50 8.36 15.78
C CYS A 192 -2.75 8.76 14.50
N GLU A 193 -3.16 9.90 13.93
CA GLU A 193 -2.51 10.53 12.79
C GLU A 193 -1.31 11.37 13.26
N TYR A 194 -0.37 11.63 12.34
CA TYR A 194 0.85 12.41 12.57
C TYR A 194 1.71 11.84 13.70
N MET A 195 1.74 10.51 13.78
CA MET A 195 2.57 9.74 14.71
C MET A 195 3.55 8.88 13.94
N THR A 196 4.83 9.12 14.14
CA THR A 196 5.93 8.35 13.51
C THR A 196 6.46 7.31 14.48
N MET A 197 6.55 6.04 14.05
CA MET A 197 7.35 5.06 14.76
C MET A 197 8.83 5.39 14.53
N VAL A 198 9.58 5.66 15.60
CA VAL A 198 11.00 5.98 15.53
C VAL A 198 11.88 4.82 15.96
N ASP A 199 11.34 3.84 16.72
CA ASP A 199 12.03 2.61 17.08
C ASP A 199 11.07 1.52 17.59
N LEU A 200 11.61 0.31 17.79
CA LEU A 200 11.00 -0.79 18.55
C LEU A 200 11.47 -0.79 20.00
N ILE A 201 10.61 -1.15 20.92
CA ILE A 201 10.99 -1.59 22.27
C ILE A 201 11.26 -3.09 22.17
N ALA A 202 12.53 -3.50 22.15
CA ALA A 202 12.90 -4.89 21.95
C ALA A 202 14.04 -5.29 22.88
N LYS A 203 14.01 -6.55 23.35
CA LYS A 203 15.06 -7.17 24.16
C LYS A 203 15.09 -8.67 23.90
N ASP A 204 16.27 -9.25 23.82
CA ASP A 204 16.48 -10.69 23.66
C ASP A 204 15.68 -11.29 22.49
N ASN A 205 15.61 -10.57 21.35
CA ASN A 205 14.84 -10.89 20.15
C ASN A 205 13.30 -10.99 20.39
N ILE A 206 12.78 -10.27 21.37
CA ILE A 206 11.35 -10.18 21.68
C ILE A 206 10.91 -8.73 21.58
N CYS A 207 9.90 -8.45 20.76
CA CYS A 207 9.27 -7.14 20.66
C CYS A 207 8.28 -6.93 21.83
N GLY A 208 8.34 -5.76 22.47
CA GLY A 208 7.49 -5.37 23.59
C GLY A 208 6.72 -4.07 23.36
N GLY A 209 6.84 -3.46 22.18
CA GLY A 209 6.16 -2.22 21.85
C GLY A 209 6.93 -1.37 20.85
N VAL A 210 6.57 -0.10 20.78
CA VAL A 210 7.17 0.89 19.88
C VAL A 210 7.51 2.17 20.62
N ILE A 211 8.48 2.90 20.10
CA ILE A 211 8.73 4.30 20.44
C ILE A 211 8.16 5.13 19.31
N ILE A 212 7.28 6.05 19.66
CA ILE A 212 6.61 6.92 18.70
C ILE A 212 6.89 8.39 19.01
N MET A 213 6.84 9.20 17.97
CA MET A 213 7.04 10.64 18.02
C MET A 213 5.86 11.35 17.37
N ASP A 214 5.35 12.42 18.00
CA ASP A 214 4.31 13.27 17.44
C ASP A 214 4.91 14.41 16.56
N GLU A 215 4.06 15.20 15.91
CA GLU A 215 4.47 16.33 15.06
C GLU A 215 5.13 17.50 15.85
N LYS A 216 5.13 17.46 17.18
CA LYS A 216 5.81 18.41 18.07
C LYS A 216 7.14 17.86 18.60
N ASN A 217 7.59 16.73 18.08
CA ASN A 217 8.79 15.98 18.50
C ASN A 217 8.72 15.46 19.96
N ASN A 218 7.52 15.32 20.53
CA ASN A 218 7.41 14.61 21.80
C ASN A 218 7.49 13.10 21.56
N VAL A 219 8.29 12.43 22.36
CA VAL A 219 8.57 11.00 22.23
C VAL A 219 7.84 10.21 23.30
N TYR A 220 7.19 9.11 22.91
CA TYR A 220 6.39 8.28 23.81
C TYR A 220 6.72 6.79 23.63
N PRO A 221 7.07 6.06 24.69
CA PRO A 221 7.14 4.61 24.67
C PRO A 221 5.73 4.03 24.82
N VAL A 222 5.30 3.19 23.89
CA VAL A 222 4.00 2.49 23.95
C VAL A 222 4.24 0.99 23.95
N ARG A 223 3.77 0.31 24.97
CA ARG A 223 3.99 -1.14 25.18
C ARG A 223 2.85 -1.95 24.58
N SER A 224 3.22 -3.09 24.01
CA SER A 224 2.26 -4.06 23.49
C SER A 224 2.88 -5.45 23.37
N PRO A 225 2.12 -6.52 23.63
CA PRO A 225 2.57 -7.87 23.35
C PRO A 225 2.63 -8.21 21.85
N TYR A 226 2.05 -7.39 20.98
CA TYR A 226 2.07 -7.58 19.53
C TYR A 226 2.26 -6.25 18.81
N VAL A 227 3.23 -6.22 17.92
CA VAL A 227 3.46 -5.10 16.99
C VAL A 227 3.37 -5.61 15.56
N VAL A 228 2.64 -4.88 14.71
CA VAL A 228 2.47 -5.19 13.29
C VAL A 228 3.04 -4.05 12.46
N LEU A 229 4.07 -4.33 11.67
CA LEU A 229 4.62 -3.41 10.68
C LEU A 229 3.74 -3.49 9.42
N ALA A 230 3.02 -2.43 9.12
CA ALA A 230 2.19 -2.23 7.93
C ALA A 230 2.56 -0.90 7.26
N CYS A 231 3.87 -0.57 7.29
CA CYS A 231 4.44 0.74 6.96
C CYS A 231 4.49 1.04 5.46
N GLY A 232 4.07 0.10 4.61
CA GLY A 232 4.26 0.17 3.16
C GLY A 232 5.71 -0.11 2.73
N GLY A 233 6.06 0.32 1.52
CA GLY A 233 7.37 0.06 0.92
C GLY A 233 8.39 1.15 1.19
N LEU A 234 9.14 1.51 0.13
CA LEU A 234 10.29 2.41 0.18
C LEU A 234 10.31 3.46 -0.96
N GLY A 235 9.18 3.67 -1.63
CA GLY A 235 9.09 4.52 -2.82
C GLY A 235 9.50 5.97 -2.60
N GLY A 236 9.36 6.50 -1.38
CA GLY A 236 9.83 7.83 -1.01
C GLY A 236 11.34 8.01 -1.06
N LEU A 237 12.13 6.93 -1.18
CA LEU A 237 13.58 6.99 -1.41
C LEU A 237 13.93 7.32 -2.87
N TYR A 238 12.97 7.21 -3.81
CA TYR A 238 13.18 7.37 -5.25
C TYR A 238 12.72 8.74 -5.73
N LYS A 239 13.50 9.37 -6.61
CA LYS A 239 13.17 10.65 -7.23
C LYS A 239 11.87 10.57 -8.07
N ASN A 240 11.70 9.46 -8.78
CA ASN A 240 10.51 9.18 -9.57
C ASN A 240 9.79 7.97 -8.96
N SER A 241 8.68 8.21 -8.31
CA SER A 241 7.86 7.18 -7.67
C SER A 241 6.39 7.51 -7.76
N THR A 242 5.55 6.47 -7.81
CA THR A 242 4.09 6.58 -7.70
C THR A 242 3.63 6.64 -6.25
N ASN A 243 4.51 6.37 -5.29
CA ASN A 243 4.21 6.29 -3.88
C ASN A 243 4.22 7.66 -3.19
N PHE A 244 3.61 7.75 -2.03
CA PHE A 244 3.73 8.93 -1.19
C PHE A 244 5.18 9.12 -0.71
N PRO A 245 5.73 10.35 -0.73
CA PRO A 245 7.12 10.61 -0.33
C PRO A 245 7.45 10.24 1.12
N HIS A 246 6.45 10.23 2.02
CA HIS A 246 6.65 9.86 3.43
C HIS A 246 6.79 8.36 3.65
N ILE A 247 6.51 7.52 2.64
CA ILE A 247 6.70 6.07 2.69
C ILE A 247 8.11 5.77 2.20
N ALA A 248 9.07 5.84 3.10
CA ALA A 248 10.50 5.87 2.79
C ALA A 248 11.32 4.73 3.44
N GLY A 249 10.67 3.61 3.76
CA GLY A 249 11.35 2.42 4.27
C GLY A 249 11.77 2.50 5.73
N ASP A 250 11.21 3.41 6.55
CA ASP A 250 11.61 3.55 7.96
C ASP A 250 11.44 2.25 8.75
N GLY A 251 10.33 1.53 8.50
CA GLY A 251 10.10 0.22 9.12
C GLY A 251 11.18 -0.80 8.79
N LEU A 252 11.78 -0.71 7.58
CA LEU A 252 12.90 -1.58 7.18
C LEU A 252 14.18 -1.18 7.92
N GLY A 253 14.51 0.12 7.99
CA GLY A 253 15.68 0.62 8.72
C GLY A 253 15.61 0.25 10.21
N ILE A 254 14.44 0.40 10.83
CA ILE A 254 14.22 -0.02 12.22
C ILE A 254 14.37 -1.55 12.37
N ALA A 255 13.82 -2.33 11.45
CA ALA A 255 13.97 -3.78 11.45
C ALA A 255 15.44 -4.20 11.33
N MET A 256 16.24 -3.56 10.46
CA MET A 256 17.69 -3.78 10.32
C MET A 256 18.43 -3.48 11.62
N LYS A 257 18.15 -2.34 12.25
CA LYS A 257 18.75 -1.96 13.54
C LYS A 257 18.56 -3.04 14.60
N HIS A 258 17.41 -3.70 14.60
CA HIS A 258 17.10 -4.79 15.54
C HIS A 258 17.41 -6.20 15.00
N GLN A 259 18.19 -6.31 13.91
CA GLN A 259 18.60 -7.58 13.30
C GLN A 259 17.42 -8.50 12.93
N VAL A 260 16.27 -7.91 12.63
CA VAL A 260 15.15 -8.63 12.03
C VAL A 260 15.51 -9.02 10.60
N VAL A 261 15.29 -10.27 10.22
CA VAL A 261 15.65 -10.77 8.89
C VAL A 261 14.87 -10.03 7.81
N LEU A 262 15.58 -9.52 6.81
CA LEU A 262 15.03 -8.96 5.58
C LEU A 262 15.47 -9.83 4.40
N GLU A 263 14.62 -9.87 3.35
CA GLU A 263 14.91 -10.61 2.12
C GLU A 263 14.64 -9.73 0.89
N HIS A 264 15.37 -9.99 -0.18
CA HIS A 264 15.14 -9.48 -1.53
C HIS A 264 15.04 -7.93 -1.61
N LEU A 265 15.98 -7.22 -1.00
CA LEU A 265 15.98 -5.76 -0.99
C LEU A 265 16.19 -5.15 -2.39
N ASP A 266 16.71 -5.93 -3.35
CA ASP A 266 16.83 -5.63 -4.77
C ASP A 266 15.54 -5.85 -5.58
N TYR A 267 14.48 -6.44 -5.01
CA TYR A 267 13.25 -6.71 -5.74
C TYR A 267 12.34 -5.48 -5.78
N ILE A 268 12.66 -4.56 -6.67
CA ILE A 268 11.96 -3.29 -6.84
C ILE A 268 11.29 -3.26 -8.20
N GLN A 269 9.96 -3.10 -8.22
CA GLN A 269 9.20 -3.00 -9.44
C GLN A 269 9.10 -1.55 -9.92
N ILE A 270 9.43 -1.34 -11.17
CA ILE A 270 9.19 -0.10 -11.89
C ILE A 270 7.88 -0.22 -12.67
N HIS A 271 7.00 0.77 -12.58
CA HIS A 271 5.82 0.84 -13.43
C HIS A 271 6.19 1.52 -14.75
N PRO A 272 5.84 0.92 -15.90
CA PRO A 272 6.27 1.43 -17.21
C PRO A 272 5.69 2.80 -17.55
N THR A 273 4.43 3.06 -17.15
CA THR A 273 3.68 4.25 -17.58
C THR A 273 3.20 5.08 -16.39
N THR A 274 3.85 6.21 -16.17
CA THR A 274 3.39 7.28 -15.29
C THR A 274 3.41 8.59 -16.07
N LEU A 275 2.48 9.49 -15.80
CA LEU A 275 2.41 10.77 -16.49
C LEU A 275 3.70 11.56 -16.23
N TYR A 276 4.40 11.89 -17.30
CA TYR A 276 5.64 12.68 -17.24
C TYR A 276 5.36 14.11 -16.80
N SER A 277 6.21 14.65 -15.94
CA SER A 277 6.15 16.05 -15.49
C SER A 277 7.54 16.53 -15.09
N HIS A 278 7.88 17.74 -15.44
CA HIS A 278 9.11 18.43 -14.95
C HIS A 278 9.03 18.83 -13.47
N LYS A 279 7.82 18.86 -12.89
CA LYS A 279 7.62 19.23 -11.48
C LYS A 279 8.09 18.08 -10.56
N PRO A 280 8.79 18.40 -9.46
CA PRO A 280 9.14 17.39 -8.47
C PRO A 280 7.88 16.85 -7.78
N GLY A 281 7.98 15.66 -7.20
CA GLY A 281 6.91 15.03 -6.43
C GLY A 281 6.49 13.67 -7.00
N ARG A 282 5.42 13.15 -6.45
CA ARG A 282 4.85 11.86 -6.83
C ARG A 282 4.40 11.86 -8.30
N ARG A 283 4.76 10.81 -9.01
CA ARG A 283 4.30 10.59 -10.39
C ARG A 283 2.87 10.03 -10.39
N PHE A 284 2.02 10.60 -11.25
CA PHE A 284 0.66 10.09 -11.40
C PHE A 284 0.69 8.80 -12.23
N LEU A 285 0.12 7.74 -11.69
CA LEU A 285 0.04 6.46 -12.36
C LEU A 285 -0.94 6.51 -13.53
N ILE A 286 -0.53 6.03 -14.71
CA ILE A 286 -1.43 5.65 -15.78
C ILE A 286 -1.59 4.13 -15.67
N SER A 287 -2.77 3.67 -15.28
CA SER A 287 -3.05 2.27 -14.94
C SER A 287 -2.64 1.31 -16.08
N GLU A 288 -2.18 0.14 -15.70
CA GLU A 288 -1.94 -0.95 -16.65
C GLU A 288 -3.22 -1.40 -17.38
N SER A 289 -4.38 -1.24 -16.73
CA SER A 289 -5.68 -1.53 -17.34
C SER A 289 -5.93 -0.71 -18.61
N VAL A 290 -5.42 0.54 -18.68
CA VAL A 290 -5.49 1.38 -19.90
C VAL A 290 -4.82 0.69 -21.09
N ARG A 291 -3.64 0.09 -20.88
CA ARG A 291 -2.96 -0.71 -21.92
C ARG A 291 -3.68 -2.04 -22.18
N GLY A 292 -4.25 -2.63 -21.15
CA GLY A 292 -5.10 -3.82 -21.23
C GLY A 292 -6.33 -3.61 -22.11
N GLU A 293 -6.92 -2.41 -22.07
CA GLU A 293 -8.08 -2.02 -22.88
C GLU A 293 -7.72 -1.42 -24.24
N GLY A 294 -6.42 -1.30 -24.56
CA GLY A 294 -6.00 -1.07 -25.93
C GLY A 294 -5.05 0.09 -26.18
N ALA A 295 -4.70 0.91 -25.20
CA ALA A 295 -3.76 2.01 -25.37
C ALA A 295 -2.43 1.54 -25.96
N LYS A 296 -1.76 2.41 -26.74
CA LYS A 296 -0.55 2.12 -27.51
C LYS A 296 0.59 3.04 -27.13
N LEU A 297 1.82 2.51 -27.22
CA LEU A 297 3.05 3.25 -26.95
C LEU A 297 3.77 3.62 -28.24
N TYR A 298 4.22 4.86 -28.32
CA TYR A 298 4.88 5.44 -29.47
C TYR A 298 6.20 6.14 -29.12
N ASP A 299 7.15 6.07 -30.06
CA ASP A 299 8.41 6.81 -30.04
C ASP A 299 8.19 8.31 -30.35
N LYS A 300 9.27 9.11 -30.37
CA LYS A 300 9.21 10.54 -30.73
C LYS A 300 8.69 10.82 -32.14
N ASN A 301 8.75 9.84 -33.05
CA ASN A 301 8.29 9.95 -34.43
C ASN A 301 6.90 9.34 -34.65
N MET A 302 6.21 9.00 -33.58
CA MET A 302 4.88 8.36 -33.57
C MET A 302 4.88 6.97 -34.23
N ASN A 303 5.97 6.21 -34.13
CA ASN A 303 6.01 4.79 -34.48
C ASN A 303 5.79 3.95 -33.24
N ARG A 304 4.91 2.96 -33.34
CA ARG A 304 4.74 1.96 -32.29
C ARG A 304 6.00 1.10 -32.21
N PHE A 305 6.60 0.93 -31.01
CA PHE A 305 7.91 0.29 -30.87
C PHE A 305 7.89 -0.99 -30.01
N VAL A 306 6.80 -1.29 -29.31
CA VAL A 306 6.75 -2.39 -28.34
C VAL A 306 5.35 -3.04 -28.26
N ASN A 307 5.29 -4.27 -27.72
CA ASN A 307 4.03 -4.86 -27.28
C ASN A 307 3.69 -4.37 -25.86
N GLU A 308 2.62 -3.60 -25.71
CA GLU A 308 2.22 -2.94 -24.47
C GLU A 308 1.78 -3.89 -23.35
N LEU A 309 1.53 -5.17 -23.69
CA LEU A 309 1.07 -6.21 -22.75
C LEU A 309 2.21 -7.09 -22.21
N LEU A 310 3.46 -6.73 -22.49
CA LEU A 310 4.62 -7.36 -21.86
C LEU A 310 4.56 -7.21 -20.33
N PRO A 311 5.20 -8.12 -19.56
CA PRO A 311 5.47 -7.92 -18.15
C PRO A 311 6.13 -6.57 -17.88
N ARG A 312 5.87 -5.99 -16.70
CA ARG A 312 6.29 -4.61 -16.36
C ARG A 312 7.78 -4.35 -16.52
N ASP A 313 8.60 -5.29 -16.09
CA ASP A 313 10.06 -5.22 -16.18
C ASP A 313 10.54 -5.15 -17.63
N LEU A 314 10.07 -6.07 -18.47
CA LEU A 314 10.41 -6.10 -19.89
C LEU A 314 9.89 -4.86 -20.64
N LEU A 315 8.70 -4.41 -20.32
CA LEU A 315 8.15 -3.19 -20.93
C LEU A 315 8.92 -1.94 -20.47
N THR A 316 9.30 -1.89 -19.19
CA THR A 316 10.12 -0.80 -18.64
C THR A 316 11.48 -0.72 -19.34
N GLU A 317 12.15 -1.86 -19.52
CA GLU A 317 13.42 -1.93 -20.24
C GLU A 317 13.28 -1.40 -21.67
N ALA A 318 12.28 -1.89 -22.42
CA ALA A 318 12.00 -1.42 -23.78
C ALA A 318 11.71 0.09 -23.87
N ILE A 319 11.03 0.67 -22.84
CA ILE A 319 10.78 2.11 -22.80
C ILE A 319 12.08 2.88 -22.53
N TYR A 320 12.92 2.42 -21.60
CA TYR A 320 14.20 3.08 -21.34
C TYR A 320 15.13 3.03 -22.56
N GLU A 321 15.23 1.88 -23.24
CA GLU A 321 15.98 1.74 -24.48
C GLU A 321 15.48 2.69 -25.56
N GLN A 322 14.15 2.84 -25.70
CA GLN A 322 13.57 3.76 -26.68
C GLN A 322 13.84 5.22 -26.33
N MET A 323 13.73 5.59 -25.03
CA MET A 323 14.05 6.94 -24.56
C MET A 323 15.52 7.29 -24.82
N GLU A 324 16.44 6.36 -24.58
CA GLU A 324 17.87 6.54 -24.87
C GLU A 324 18.13 6.73 -26.36
N LYS A 325 17.57 5.86 -27.20
CA LYS A 325 17.66 5.94 -28.66
C LYS A 325 17.11 7.23 -29.22
N ASP A 326 16.02 7.74 -28.64
CA ASP A 326 15.35 8.96 -29.06
C ASP A 326 15.98 10.23 -28.46
N HIS A 327 16.85 10.09 -27.45
CA HIS A 327 17.35 11.19 -26.61
C HIS A 327 16.21 12.02 -26.01
N THR A 328 15.20 11.35 -25.45
CA THR A 328 14.01 11.97 -24.83
C THR A 328 13.86 11.55 -23.37
N GLU A 329 13.11 12.36 -22.59
CA GLU A 329 12.82 12.06 -21.17
C GLU A 329 11.50 11.30 -20.99
N HIS A 330 10.78 10.96 -22.06
CA HIS A 330 9.51 10.25 -22.07
C HIS A 330 9.24 9.58 -23.42
N VAL A 331 8.29 8.69 -23.44
CA VAL A 331 7.61 8.17 -24.64
C VAL A 331 6.16 8.65 -24.66
N TRP A 332 5.42 8.36 -25.71
CA TRP A 332 4.04 8.76 -25.87
C TRP A 332 3.08 7.58 -25.67
N GLU A 333 1.99 7.80 -24.90
CA GLU A 333 0.89 6.84 -24.77
C GLU A 333 -0.38 7.40 -25.40
N ASP A 334 -1.00 6.62 -26.29
CA ASP A 334 -2.21 6.97 -27.02
C ASP A 334 -3.41 6.19 -26.48
N LEU A 335 -4.34 6.89 -25.84
CA LEU A 335 -5.56 6.33 -25.29
C LEU A 335 -6.74 6.38 -26.27
N ARG A 336 -6.60 7.06 -27.42
CA ARG A 336 -7.69 7.23 -28.42
C ARG A 336 -8.06 5.90 -29.12
N THR A 337 -7.28 4.86 -28.92
CA THR A 337 -7.59 3.49 -29.39
C THR A 337 -8.68 2.81 -28.54
N ILE A 338 -9.02 3.39 -27.39
CA ILE A 338 -10.11 2.98 -26.51
C ILE A 338 -11.33 3.84 -26.85
N PRO A 339 -12.55 3.29 -26.98
CA PRO A 339 -13.75 4.08 -27.19
C PRO A 339 -13.94 5.15 -26.11
N GLU A 340 -14.33 6.38 -26.51
CA GLU A 340 -14.42 7.52 -25.58
C GLU A 340 -15.38 7.25 -24.41
N GLU A 341 -16.47 6.53 -24.64
CA GLU A 341 -17.44 6.15 -23.61
C GLU A 341 -16.79 5.23 -22.57
N GLU A 342 -15.98 4.26 -23.02
CA GLU A 342 -15.23 3.35 -22.13
C GLU A 342 -14.15 4.11 -21.36
N LEU A 343 -13.41 5.02 -22.00
CA LEU A 343 -12.43 5.87 -21.33
C LEU A 343 -13.06 6.67 -20.17
N ARG A 344 -14.24 7.25 -20.41
CA ARG A 344 -14.91 8.09 -19.41
C ARG A 344 -15.59 7.31 -18.30
N THR A 345 -15.95 6.05 -18.55
CA THR A 345 -16.61 5.18 -17.57
C THR A 345 -15.63 4.34 -16.77
N HIS A 346 -14.57 3.83 -17.41
CA HIS A 346 -13.58 2.96 -16.74
C HIS A 346 -12.43 3.74 -16.12
N PHE A 347 -12.05 4.90 -16.68
CA PHE A 347 -10.89 5.69 -16.26
C PHE A 347 -11.20 7.16 -15.98
N PRO A 348 -12.30 7.50 -15.29
CA PRO A 348 -12.72 8.88 -15.12
C PRO A 348 -11.68 9.75 -14.41
N ASN A 349 -10.94 9.18 -13.43
CA ASN A 349 -9.92 9.92 -12.69
C ASN A 349 -8.65 10.12 -13.51
N ILE A 350 -8.25 9.16 -14.36
CA ILE A 350 -7.13 9.34 -15.29
C ILE A 350 -7.46 10.44 -16.29
N VAL A 351 -8.65 10.40 -16.91
CA VAL A 351 -9.12 11.43 -17.86
C VAL A 351 -9.08 12.81 -17.20
N GLU A 352 -9.66 12.94 -16.01
CA GLU A 352 -9.72 14.22 -15.28
C GLU A 352 -8.34 14.72 -14.86
N HIS A 353 -7.47 13.85 -14.36
CA HIS A 353 -6.12 14.24 -13.97
C HIS A 353 -5.29 14.70 -15.18
N CYS A 354 -5.34 13.99 -16.30
CA CYS A 354 -4.67 14.41 -17.53
C CYS A 354 -5.19 15.77 -18.00
N ARG A 355 -6.51 15.99 -17.93
CA ARG A 355 -7.13 17.29 -18.26
C ARG A 355 -6.60 18.43 -17.36
N GLN A 356 -6.47 18.20 -16.07
CA GLN A 356 -5.89 19.17 -15.12
C GLN A 356 -4.42 19.47 -15.41
N MET A 357 -3.70 18.51 -15.97
CA MET A 357 -2.31 18.68 -16.43
C MET A 357 -2.17 19.27 -17.83
N GLY A 358 -3.30 19.53 -18.48
CA GLY A 358 -3.36 20.20 -19.80
C GLY A 358 -3.46 19.26 -20.99
N TYR A 359 -3.71 17.96 -20.78
CA TYR A 359 -3.84 16.95 -21.84
C TYR A 359 -5.29 16.51 -22.03
N ASP A 360 -5.78 16.47 -23.26
CA ASP A 360 -7.04 15.87 -23.64
C ASP A 360 -6.79 14.48 -24.24
N VAL A 361 -6.90 13.44 -23.41
CA VAL A 361 -6.61 12.05 -23.81
C VAL A 361 -7.50 11.52 -24.94
N THR A 362 -8.62 12.21 -25.23
CA THR A 362 -9.50 11.86 -26.36
C THR A 362 -9.03 12.45 -27.69
N LYS A 363 -8.05 13.38 -27.66
CA LYS A 363 -7.57 14.11 -28.85
C LYS A 363 -6.08 13.95 -29.10
N GLU A 364 -5.29 13.69 -28.07
CA GLU A 364 -3.84 13.70 -28.15
C GLU A 364 -3.22 12.58 -27.31
N CYS A 365 -1.96 12.22 -27.63
CA CYS A 365 -1.15 11.34 -26.81
C CYS A 365 -0.67 12.05 -25.57
N ILE A 366 -0.42 11.31 -24.51
CA ILE A 366 0.16 11.84 -23.27
C ILE A 366 1.62 11.38 -23.12
N PRO A 367 2.50 12.22 -22.53
CA PRO A 367 3.88 11.80 -22.27
C PRO A 367 3.93 10.89 -21.03
N VAL A 368 4.60 9.74 -21.15
CA VAL A 368 4.73 8.79 -20.05
C VAL A 368 6.19 8.38 -19.83
N VAL A 369 6.51 8.07 -18.56
CA VAL A 369 7.85 7.70 -18.13
C VAL A 369 7.78 6.59 -17.07
N PRO A 370 8.74 5.66 -17.03
CA PRO A 370 8.82 4.68 -15.96
C PRO A 370 9.12 5.32 -14.60
N ALA A 371 8.53 4.77 -13.54
CA ALA A 371 8.77 5.21 -12.16
C ALA A 371 8.71 4.03 -11.18
N GLN A 372 9.45 4.13 -10.06
CA GLN A 372 9.34 3.17 -8.98
C GLN A 372 7.87 3.07 -8.53
N HIS A 373 7.39 1.84 -8.27
CA HIS A 373 5.98 1.61 -8.01
C HIS A 373 5.70 0.65 -6.85
N TYR A 374 6.43 -0.47 -6.74
CA TYR A 374 6.18 -1.47 -5.71
C TYR A 374 7.47 -2.14 -5.27
N PHE A 375 7.52 -2.54 -4.00
CA PHE A 375 8.63 -3.24 -3.39
C PHE A 375 8.20 -4.68 -3.05
N MET A 376 8.83 -5.70 -3.66
CA MET A 376 8.49 -7.10 -3.44
C MET A 376 9.35 -7.77 -2.36
N GLY A 377 10.47 -7.15 -2.00
CA GLY A 377 11.28 -7.54 -0.85
C GLY A 377 10.71 -7.05 0.47
N GLY A 378 11.51 -7.05 1.52
CA GLY A 378 11.11 -6.50 2.82
C GLY A 378 11.44 -7.36 4.02
N VAL A 379 10.71 -7.17 5.10
CA VAL A 379 10.84 -7.97 6.32
C VAL A 379 10.37 -9.39 6.02
N TRP A 380 11.29 -10.36 6.18
CA TRP A 380 10.95 -11.77 6.05
C TRP A 380 9.83 -12.18 7.02
N VAL A 381 8.87 -12.94 6.55
CA VAL A 381 7.77 -13.45 7.35
C VAL A 381 7.43 -14.90 7.02
N ASP A 382 6.94 -15.61 8.02
CA ASP A 382 6.31 -16.91 7.81
C ASP A 382 4.90 -16.78 7.21
N TYR A 383 4.23 -17.92 6.98
CA TYR A 383 2.88 -17.95 6.41
C TYR A 383 1.78 -17.40 7.32
N MET A 384 2.11 -17.01 8.55
CA MET A 384 1.23 -16.31 9.49
C MET A 384 1.66 -14.86 9.68
N SER A 385 2.56 -14.36 8.84
CA SER A 385 3.13 -13.00 8.87
C SER A 385 3.98 -12.69 10.12
N LYS A 386 4.45 -13.71 10.82
CA LYS A 386 5.37 -13.55 11.94
C LYS A 386 6.79 -13.36 11.41
N THR A 387 7.50 -12.37 11.94
CA THR A 387 8.92 -12.10 11.59
C THR A 387 9.88 -13.03 12.35
N SER A 388 11.18 -12.85 12.12
CA SER A 388 12.25 -13.53 12.89
C SER A 388 12.34 -13.06 14.35
N MET A 389 11.70 -11.95 14.71
CA MET A 389 11.59 -11.45 16.08
C MET A 389 10.27 -11.90 16.70
N ASP A 390 10.31 -12.44 17.91
CA ASP A 390 9.07 -12.85 18.60
C ASP A 390 8.16 -11.63 18.86
N ARG A 391 6.83 -11.81 18.71
CA ARG A 391 5.78 -10.79 18.89
C ARG A 391 5.80 -9.63 17.89
N LEU A 392 6.67 -9.71 16.86
CA LEU A 392 6.70 -8.77 15.75
C LEU A 392 6.14 -9.44 14.49
N TYR A 393 5.22 -8.77 13.83
CA TYR A 393 4.58 -9.18 12.58
C TYR A 393 4.86 -8.12 11.51
N ALA A 394 4.81 -8.51 10.23
CA ALA A 394 4.82 -7.59 9.12
C ALA A 394 3.78 -8.02 8.08
N VAL A 395 3.04 -7.05 7.50
CA VAL A 395 1.98 -7.31 6.53
C VAL A 395 1.98 -6.27 5.41
N GLY A 396 1.42 -6.63 4.25
CA GLY A 396 1.42 -5.80 3.06
C GLY A 396 2.83 -5.57 2.52
N GLU A 397 3.06 -4.49 1.84
CA GLU A 397 4.32 -4.19 1.14
C GLU A 397 5.56 -4.08 2.05
N THR A 398 5.37 -3.98 3.36
CA THR A 398 6.49 -4.04 4.33
C THR A 398 7.06 -5.46 4.44
N ALA A 399 6.25 -6.48 4.14
CA ALA A 399 6.57 -7.88 4.36
C ALA A 399 7.04 -8.58 3.08
N CYS A 400 8.11 -9.36 3.18
CA CYS A 400 8.53 -10.32 2.16
C CYS A 400 8.02 -11.72 2.52
N ASN A 401 6.88 -12.12 1.98
CA ASN A 401 6.33 -13.48 2.10
C ASN A 401 6.61 -14.34 0.85
N GLY A 402 7.26 -13.77 -0.15
CA GLY A 402 7.66 -14.43 -1.38
C GLY A 402 6.53 -14.66 -2.40
N VAL A 403 5.33 -14.12 -2.20
CA VAL A 403 4.21 -14.26 -3.18
C VAL A 403 4.58 -13.71 -4.55
N HIS A 404 5.28 -12.59 -4.59
CA HIS A 404 5.48 -11.83 -5.84
C HIS A 404 6.71 -12.25 -6.63
N GLY A 405 7.66 -12.98 -6.01
CA GLY A 405 8.93 -13.25 -6.65
C GLY A 405 9.64 -11.94 -7.01
N ARG A 406 10.40 -11.94 -8.10
CA ARG A 406 11.19 -10.79 -8.52
C ARG A 406 10.38 -9.68 -9.20
N ASN A 407 9.19 -9.99 -9.72
CA ASN A 407 8.33 -9.02 -10.39
C ASN A 407 6.85 -9.36 -10.14
N ARG A 408 6.11 -8.42 -9.58
CA ARG A 408 4.72 -8.61 -9.14
C ARG A 408 3.75 -8.65 -10.33
N LEU A 409 2.91 -9.68 -10.39
CA LEU A 409 1.74 -9.68 -11.26
C LEU A 409 0.76 -8.59 -10.79
N ALA A 410 0.27 -7.78 -11.74
CA ALA A 410 -0.66 -6.69 -11.45
C ALA A 410 -1.88 -7.17 -10.65
N SER A 411 -2.45 -6.30 -9.82
CA SER A 411 -3.64 -6.54 -8.98
C SER A 411 -3.53 -7.67 -7.93
N ASN A 412 -2.35 -8.30 -7.77
CA ASN A 412 -2.09 -9.27 -6.70
C ASN A 412 -1.78 -8.61 -5.34
N SER A 413 -1.23 -7.38 -5.30
CA SER A 413 -0.74 -6.78 -4.06
C SER A 413 -1.82 -6.52 -3.00
N LEU A 414 -2.99 -6.01 -3.41
CA LEU A 414 -4.10 -5.80 -2.48
C LEU A 414 -4.60 -7.14 -1.92
N LEU A 415 -4.71 -8.16 -2.76
CA LEU A 415 -5.12 -9.50 -2.30
C LEU A 415 -4.12 -10.10 -1.32
N GLU A 416 -2.82 -10.07 -1.67
CA GLU A 416 -1.72 -10.51 -0.79
C GLU A 416 -1.80 -9.82 0.56
N SER A 417 -1.86 -8.49 0.55
CA SER A 417 -1.93 -7.64 1.76
C SER A 417 -3.07 -8.06 2.69
N LEU A 418 -4.26 -8.29 2.14
CA LEU A 418 -5.44 -8.67 2.93
C LEU A 418 -5.37 -10.12 3.43
N VAL A 419 -4.92 -11.05 2.59
CA VAL A 419 -4.78 -12.47 2.97
C VAL A 419 -3.85 -12.62 4.15
N PHE A 420 -2.66 -12.02 4.07
CA PHE A 420 -1.64 -12.17 5.09
C PHE A 420 -1.92 -11.32 6.34
N ALA A 421 -2.57 -10.16 6.20
CA ALA A 421 -3.08 -9.38 7.34
C ALA A 421 -4.12 -10.16 8.17
N LYS A 422 -5.04 -10.86 7.50
CA LYS A 422 -6.03 -11.73 8.18
C LYS A 422 -5.37 -12.90 8.89
N ARG A 423 -4.31 -13.47 8.31
CA ARG A 423 -3.54 -14.55 8.90
C ARG A 423 -2.78 -14.10 10.14
N ALA A 424 -2.15 -12.91 10.11
CA ALA A 424 -1.52 -12.27 11.26
C ALA A 424 -2.52 -12.07 12.41
N ALA A 425 -3.67 -11.48 12.11
CA ALA A 425 -4.73 -11.26 13.11
C ALA A 425 -5.22 -12.57 13.74
N LYS A 426 -5.38 -13.62 12.94
CA LYS A 426 -5.76 -14.96 13.42
C LYS A 426 -4.70 -15.55 14.36
N GLN A 427 -3.42 -15.42 14.01
CA GLN A 427 -2.32 -15.93 14.83
C GLN A 427 -2.26 -15.22 16.18
N MET A 428 -2.25 -13.88 16.18
CA MET A 428 -2.26 -13.08 17.40
C MET A 428 -3.46 -13.39 18.30
N SER A 429 -4.65 -13.56 17.73
CA SER A 429 -5.87 -13.90 18.45
C SER A 429 -5.78 -15.26 19.14
N GLY A 430 -5.17 -16.24 18.47
CA GLY A 430 -4.93 -17.58 19.03
C GLY A 430 -3.88 -17.58 20.15
N GLU A 431 -2.80 -16.85 19.96
CA GLU A 431 -1.73 -16.72 20.96
C GLU A 431 -2.18 -15.96 22.20
N LEU A 432 -3.00 -14.91 22.06
CA LEU A 432 -3.56 -14.16 23.19
C LEU A 432 -4.39 -15.06 24.11
N MET A 433 -5.18 -16.00 23.55
CA MET A 433 -5.95 -16.94 24.33
C MET A 433 -5.08 -17.89 25.18
N GLN A 434 -3.88 -18.22 24.68
CA GLN A 434 -2.93 -19.11 25.37
C GLN A 434 -2.05 -18.36 26.37
N LYS A 435 -1.64 -17.13 26.03
CA LYS A 435 -0.67 -16.30 26.77
C LYS A 435 -1.31 -15.30 27.75
N ALA A 436 -2.64 -15.26 27.87
CA ALA A 436 -3.37 -14.34 28.77
C ALA A 436 -2.93 -14.42 30.26
N LYS A 437 -2.05 -15.36 30.62
CA LYS A 437 -1.49 -15.53 31.97
C LYS A 437 -0.08 -14.93 32.15
N GLN A 438 0.57 -14.47 31.07
CA GLN A 438 1.90 -13.85 31.14
C GLN A 438 1.79 -12.34 30.93
N LYS A 439 1.76 -11.56 32.01
CA LYS A 439 2.05 -10.11 31.90
C LYS A 439 3.45 -10.00 31.30
N PRO A 440 3.64 -9.20 30.23
CA PRO A 440 4.99 -8.94 29.77
C PRO A 440 5.74 -8.27 30.94
N GLU A 441 6.80 -8.90 31.42
CA GLU A 441 7.74 -8.23 32.31
C GLU A 441 8.26 -7.02 31.56
N LEU A 442 8.11 -5.88 32.18
CA LEU A 442 8.35 -4.58 31.61
C LEU A 442 9.81 -4.46 31.18
N PHE A 443 10.04 -4.24 29.89
CA PHE A 443 11.34 -3.96 29.34
C PHE A 443 12.01 -2.79 30.09
N ALA A 444 13.35 -2.78 30.14
CA ALA A 444 14.14 -1.76 30.78
C ALA A 444 13.68 -0.33 30.37
N ALA A 445 13.97 0.64 31.19
CA ALA A 445 13.73 2.04 30.88
C ALA A 445 14.35 2.38 29.53
N VAL A 446 13.55 2.99 28.64
CA VAL A 446 14.00 3.46 27.33
C VAL A 446 14.74 4.78 27.55
N ASP A 447 15.96 4.90 27.01
CA ASP A 447 16.66 6.21 26.97
C ASP A 447 15.98 7.09 25.90
N MET A 448 15.16 8.00 26.34
CA MET A 448 14.36 8.88 25.46
C MET A 448 15.24 9.95 24.77
N ALA A 449 16.39 10.31 25.36
CA ALA A 449 17.30 11.30 24.76
C ALA A 449 17.88 10.83 23.40
N ALA A 450 17.93 9.52 23.17
CA ALA A 450 18.37 8.96 21.89
C ALA A 450 17.44 9.30 20.70
N TYR A 451 16.24 9.80 20.95
CA TYR A 451 15.18 10.02 19.93
C TYR A 451 14.77 11.50 19.77
N GLU A 452 15.54 12.45 20.32
CA GLU A 452 15.21 13.87 20.26
C GLU A 452 15.35 14.50 18.86
N ASP A 453 16.11 13.85 17.94
CA ASP A 453 16.38 14.35 16.57
C ASP A 453 15.83 13.36 15.54
N ASP A 454 14.57 13.59 15.16
CA ASP A 454 13.84 12.74 14.20
C ASP A 454 14.43 12.82 12.78
N GLU A 455 14.87 13.99 12.33
CA GLU A 455 15.48 14.14 11.00
C GLU A 455 16.78 13.36 10.89
N LYS A 456 17.57 13.33 11.95
CA LYS A 456 18.82 12.58 11.99
C LYS A 456 18.53 11.07 11.98
N LEU A 457 17.55 10.62 12.75
CA LEU A 457 17.12 9.21 12.77
C LEU A 457 16.59 8.78 11.41
N ALA A 458 15.68 9.54 10.81
CA ALA A 458 15.15 9.25 9.48
C ALA A 458 16.25 9.20 8.42
N LYS A 459 17.17 10.16 8.42
CA LYS A 459 18.33 10.17 7.50
C LYS A 459 19.23 8.95 7.69
N MET A 460 19.43 8.51 8.93
CA MET A 460 20.20 7.30 9.25
C MET A 460 19.50 6.06 8.67
N TYR A 461 18.23 5.84 8.96
CA TYR A 461 17.47 4.70 8.44
C TYR A 461 17.40 4.69 6.91
N HIS A 462 17.13 5.85 6.28
CA HIS A 462 17.10 5.96 4.82
C HIS A 462 18.45 5.66 4.17
N LYS A 463 19.55 6.05 4.82
CA LYS A 463 20.91 5.74 4.36
C LYS A 463 21.18 4.24 4.45
N GLU A 464 20.91 3.63 5.59
CA GLU A 464 21.12 2.19 5.82
C GLU A 464 20.30 1.34 4.82
N VAL A 465 19.04 1.70 4.58
CA VAL A 465 18.19 1.00 3.60
C VAL A 465 18.75 1.14 2.18
N ARG A 466 19.19 2.33 1.76
CA ARG A 466 19.83 2.52 0.44
C ARG A 466 21.11 1.74 0.28
N GLU A 467 21.95 1.69 1.31
CA GLU A 467 23.19 0.92 1.30
C GLU A 467 22.91 -0.58 1.20
N ALA A 468 21.89 -1.06 1.91
CA ALA A 468 21.48 -2.46 1.86
C ALA A 468 20.88 -2.84 0.49
N ILE A 469 20.11 -1.98 -0.14
CA ILE A 469 19.61 -2.18 -1.53
C ILE A 469 20.81 -2.27 -2.49
N ALA A 470 21.72 -1.29 -2.45
CA ALA A 470 22.91 -1.29 -3.32
C ALA A 470 23.81 -2.51 -3.13
N GLU A 471 23.89 -3.03 -1.93
CA GLU A 471 24.63 -4.28 -1.65
C GLU A 471 23.90 -5.50 -2.22
N ALA A 472 22.57 -5.56 -2.11
CA ALA A 472 21.77 -6.64 -2.68
C ALA A 472 21.88 -6.65 -4.22
N ASP A 473 21.81 -5.47 -4.87
CA ASP A 473 22.00 -5.32 -6.32
C ASP A 473 23.38 -5.84 -6.77
N ARG A 474 24.45 -5.45 -6.07
CA ARG A 474 25.81 -5.93 -6.39
C ARG A 474 25.93 -7.45 -6.31
N ARG A 475 25.42 -8.06 -5.25
CA ARG A 475 25.45 -9.53 -5.09
C ARG A 475 24.70 -10.25 -6.21
N MET A 476 23.61 -9.68 -6.65
CA MET A 476 22.83 -10.21 -7.76
C MET A 476 23.60 -10.14 -9.09
N GLU A 477 24.26 -9.01 -9.36
CA GLU A 477 25.09 -8.86 -10.56
C GLU A 477 26.29 -9.83 -10.56
N GLU A 478 26.97 -9.99 -9.43
CA GLU A 478 28.07 -10.95 -9.29
C GLU A 478 27.58 -12.40 -9.51
N SER A 479 26.38 -12.74 -9.05
CA SER A 479 25.81 -14.08 -9.24
C SER A 479 25.45 -14.41 -10.70
N LYS A 480 25.19 -13.39 -11.53
CA LYS A 480 24.93 -13.56 -12.98
C LYS A 480 26.21 -13.73 -13.80
N THR A 481 27.33 -13.27 -13.27
CA THR A 481 28.63 -13.33 -13.95
C THR A 481 29.48 -14.53 -13.55
N ALA A 482 29.12 -15.25 -12.50
CA ALA A 482 29.74 -16.49 -12.03
C ALA A 482 29.04 -17.73 -12.61
#